data_46c4bb17b18f5681f387751743e91289
#
_entry.id   46c4bb17b18f5681f387751743e91289
#
_cell.length_a   1.000
_cell.length_b   1.000
_cell.length_c   1.000
_cell.angle_alpha   90.00
_cell.angle_beta   90.00
_cell.angle_gamma   90.00
#
_symmetry.space_group_name_H-M   'P 1'
#
loop_
_entity.id
_entity.type
_entity.pdbx_description
1 polymer ?
#
loop_
_entity_poly.entity_id
_entity_poly.type
_entity_poly.pdbx_seq_one_letter_code
_entity_poly.pdbx_strand_id
1 'polypeptide(L)'
;SPGRPLISQEMSTGYPNAETGHPTRSYQLIHQNPYSLIGYEAYDWGDPASFLNTQSFITGELAETLRRTNEQASGIMHFAYMTWFRQCYDHQNIQPYPTYYAMQRAMQPVLVSAELWGRNLYAGEKLHTRIYVVNDNEEGRDLKPTSLAWSIVDETNKVLASGTEQFPAVEYYGRKYIEPNIHMPSNLPADKVNVKLKLTLTESGVTLSQNEYGLLLARKEWNIGQVTASKKILLLDKDHMKVTLDFLDIACQ
;
A
#
# COMPACT_ATOMS: atom_id res chain seq x y z
N SER A 1 -3.22 -3.66 -28.72
CA SER A 1 -3.85 -3.02 -29.89
C SER A 1 -4.88 -2.01 -29.38
N PRO A 2 -4.95 -0.80 -29.92
CA PRO A 2 -5.96 0.17 -29.53
C PRO A 2 -7.37 -0.42 -29.65
N GLY A 3 -8.23 -0.13 -28.66
CA GLY A 3 -9.63 -0.56 -28.67
C GLY A 3 -9.89 -2.02 -28.29
N ARG A 4 -8.88 -2.75 -27.80
CA ARG A 4 -9.08 -4.10 -27.24
C ARG A 4 -8.94 -4.09 -25.73
N PRO A 5 -9.76 -4.88 -25.00
CA PRO A 5 -9.60 -5.01 -23.56
C PRO A 5 -8.25 -5.64 -23.24
N LEU A 6 -7.60 -5.13 -22.20
CA LEU A 6 -6.36 -5.68 -21.63
C LEU A 6 -6.68 -6.43 -20.35
N ILE A 7 -6.32 -7.70 -20.30
CA ILE A 7 -6.40 -8.51 -19.07
C ILE A 7 -4.98 -8.75 -18.59
N SER A 8 -4.66 -8.32 -17.37
CA SER A 8 -3.42 -8.67 -16.70
C SER A 8 -3.52 -10.14 -16.26
N GLN A 9 -2.69 -10.98 -16.88
CA GLN A 9 -2.66 -12.41 -16.62
C GLN A 9 -1.43 -12.76 -15.77
N GLU A 10 -1.58 -13.76 -14.91
CA GLU A 10 -0.48 -14.30 -14.08
C GLU A 10 0.19 -13.28 -13.17
N MET A 11 -0.58 -12.34 -12.65
CA MET A 11 -0.08 -11.44 -11.62
C MET A 11 0.18 -12.25 -10.34
N SER A 12 1.45 -12.54 -10.05
CA SER A 12 1.85 -13.35 -8.90
C SER A 12 2.99 -12.71 -8.15
N THR A 13 3.00 -12.89 -6.85
CA THR A 13 4.02 -12.35 -5.93
C THR A 13 4.56 -13.40 -4.97
N GLY A 14 4.22 -14.66 -5.16
CA GLY A 14 4.77 -15.75 -4.35
C GLY A 14 3.81 -16.90 -4.11
N TYR A 15 4.38 -18.02 -3.74
CA TYR A 15 3.67 -19.28 -3.51
C TYR A 15 3.90 -19.76 -2.08
N PRO A 16 2.97 -19.46 -1.14
CA PRO A 16 3.01 -20.06 0.18
C PRO A 16 2.66 -21.56 0.12
N ASN A 17 3.28 -22.31 1.00
CA ASN A 17 2.85 -23.67 1.28
C ASN A 17 1.42 -23.63 1.87
N ALA A 18 0.55 -24.49 1.35
CA ALA A 18 -0.87 -24.50 1.73
C ALA A 18 -1.14 -24.89 3.20
N GLU A 19 -0.19 -25.54 3.87
CA GLU A 19 -0.34 -25.98 5.26
C GLU A 19 0.32 -25.01 6.24
N THR A 20 1.52 -24.54 5.89
CA THR A 20 2.39 -23.81 6.82
C THR A 20 2.44 -22.31 6.57
N GLY A 21 2.15 -21.86 5.34
CA GLY A 21 2.30 -20.46 4.92
C GLY A 21 3.72 -20.06 4.57
N HIS A 22 4.72 -20.93 4.77
CA HIS A 22 6.09 -20.64 4.38
C HIS A 22 6.26 -20.60 2.87
N PRO A 23 7.23 -19.84 2.33
CA PRO A 23 7.52 -19.82 0.91
C PRO A 23 7.96 -21.19 0.42
N THR A 24 7.48 -21.62 -0.75
CA THR A 24 7.90 -22.87 -1.36
C THR A 24 9.29 -22.73 -1.99
N ARG A 25 10.05 -23.84 -2.10
CA ARG A 25 11.39 -23.84 -2.71
C ARG A 25 11.39 -23.41 -4.18
N SER A 26 10.36 -23.79 -4.93
CA SER A 26 10.23 -23.42 -6.33
C SER A 26 10.16 -21.92 -6.52
N TYR A 27 9.64 -21.20 -5.56
CA TYR A 27 9.55 -19.76 -5.59
C TYR A 27 10.91 -19.06 -5.52
N GLN A 28 11.86 -19.59 -4.77
CA GLN A 28 13.22 -19.05 -4.69
C GLN A 28 13.95 -19.08 -6.04
N LEU A 29 13.56 -19.97 -6.94
CA LEU A 29 14.22 -20.16 -8.22
C LEU A 29 13.56 -19.39 -9.36
N ILE A 30 12.29 -19.03 -9.23
CA ILE A 30 11.54 -18.66 -10.41
C ILE A 30 11.28 -17.17 -10.55
N HIS A 31 10.98 -16.38 -9.54
CA HIS A 31 10.66 -14.95 -9.76
C HIS A 31 10.39 -14.12 -8.53
N GLN A 32 10.39 -12.81 -8.75
CA GLN A 32 9.69 -11.73 -8.08
C GLN A 32 9.54 -11.91 -6.57
N ASN A 33 10.67 -11.90 -5.99
CA ASN A 33 10.81 -12.27 -4.62
C ASN A 33 10.36 -11.16 -3.68
N PRO A 34 9.50 -11.43 -2.71
CA PRO A 34 9.36 -10.56 -1.56
C PRO A 34 10.70 -10.14 -0.96
N TYR A 35 11.76 -10.96 -1.06
CA TYR A 35 13.08 -10.64 -0.55
C TYR A 35 13.69 -9.38 -1.20
N SER A 36 13.33 -9.04 -2.40
CA SER A 36 13.77 -7.78 -3.03
C SER A 36 13.24 -6.53 -2.32
N LEU A 37 12.17 -6.68 -1.52
CA LEU A 37 11.60 -5.61 -0.70
C LEU A 37 12.02 -5.68 0.77
N ILE A 38 12.09 -6.87 1.35
CA ILE A 38 12.36 -7.08 2.77
C ILE A 38 13.61 -7.94 3.04
N GLY A 39 14.39 -8.26 2.00
CA GLY A 39 15.59 -9.06 2.15
C GLY A 39 15.30 -10.52 2.51
N TYR A 40 16.27 -11.15 3.17
CA TYR A 40 16.18 -12.58 3.53
C TYR A 40 15.10 -12.87 4.58
N GLU A 41 14.60 -11.88 5.28
CA GLU A 41 13.50 -12.02 6.24
C GLU A 41 12.23 -12.60 5.59
N ALA A 42 12.04 -12.40 4.26
CA ALA A 42 10.98 -13.04 3.50
C ALA A 42 11.00 -14.58 3.60
N TYR A 43 12.13 -15.15 3.94
CA TYR A 43 12.35 -16.61 4.03
C TYR A 43 12.61 -17.08 5.46
N ASP A 44 12.16 -16.32 6.45
CA ASP A 44 12.19 -16.80 7.81
C ASP A 44 11.27 -18.02 7.95
N TRP A 45 11.90 -19.18 8.10
CA TRP A 45 11.21 -20.46 8.24
C TRP A 45 10.58 -20.64 9.63
N GLY A 46 10.96 -19.82 10.59
CA GLY A 46 10.35 -19.79 11.92
C GLY A 46 9.04 -19.01 11.94
N ASP A 47 8.92 -17.97 11.08
CA ASP A 47 7.72 -17.11 11.00
C ASP A 47 7.34 -16.80 9.54
N PRO A 48 6.27 -17.40 9.01
CA PRO A 48 5.81 -17.11 7.66
C PRO A 48 5.15 -15.73 7.50
N ALA A 49 4.89 -14.98 8.58
CA ALA A 49 4.12 -13.75 8.54
C ALA A 49 4.79 -12.69 7.67
N SER A 50 6.10 -12.54 7.72
CA SER A 50 6.85 -11.59 6.87
C SER A 50 6.61 -11.85 5.39
N PHE A 51 6.68 -13.12 4.97
CA PHE A 51 6.42 -13.52 3.58
C PHE A 51 4.95 -13.26 3.18
N LEU A 52 4.00 -13.71 3.99
CA LEU A 52 2.57 -13.58 3.71
C LEU A 52 2.12 -12.12 3.67
N ASN A 53 2.63 -11.28 4.57
CA ASN A 53 2.33 -9.86 4.59
C ASN A 53 2.93 -9.14 3.38
N THR A 54 4.14 -9.50 2.96
CA THR A 54 4.76 -8.92 1.77
C THR A 54 4.05 -9.35 0.49
N GLN A 55 3.66 -10.62 0.39
CA GLN A 55 2.81 -11.10 -0.71
C GLN A 55 1.50 -10.30 -0.79
N SER A 56 0.84 -10.15 0.34
CA SER A 56 -0.40 -9.37 0.46
C SER A 56 -0.22 -7.93 0.00
N PHE A 57 0.84 -7.28 0.47
CA PHE A 57 1.18 -5.90 0.12
C PHE A 57 1.40 -5.75 -1.39
N ILE A 58 2.29 -6.54 -1.98
CA ILE A 58 2.62 -6.44 -3.41
C ILE A 58 1.39 -6.73 -4.27
N THR A 59 0.64 -7.79 -3.95
CA THR A 59 -0.53 -8.19 -4.73
C THR A 59 -1.61 -7.11 -4.70
N GLY A 60 -1.90 -6.57 -3.53
CA GLY A 60 -2.87 -5.47 -3.38
C GLY A 60 -2.44 -4.20 -4.14
N GLU A 61 -1.20 -3.78 -3.98
CA GLU A 61 -0.66 -2.59 -4.67
C GLU A 61 -0.65 -2.74 -6.19
N LEU A 62 -0.28 -3.91 -6.71
CA LEU A 62 -0.33 -4.17 -8.15
C LEU A 62 -1.76 -4.09 -8.69
N ALA A 63 -2.72 -4.71 -8.00
CA ALA A 63 -4.12 -4.69 -8.41
C ALA A 63 -4.69 -3.26 -8.38
N GLU A 64 -4.47 -2.52 -7.29
CA GLU A 64 -4.90 -1.13 -7.19
C GLU A 64 -4.22 -0.23 -8.22
N THR A 65 -2.90 -0.40 -8.45
CA THR A 65 -2.16 0.38 -9.44
C THR A 65 -2.70 0.15 -10.85
N LEU A 66 -2.96 -1.09 -11.24
CA LEU A 66 -3.57 -1.38 -12.54
C LEU A 66 -4.93 -0.69 -12.70
N ARG A 67 -5.77 -0.72 -11.68
CA ARG A 67 -7.08 -0.06 -11.70
C ARG A 67 -6.98 1.47 -11.70
N ARG A 68 -5.99 2.05 -11.02
CA ARG A 68 -5.76 3.50 -11.01
C ARG A 68 -5.24 4.02 -12.33
N THR A 69 -4.25 3.34 -12.94
CA THR A 69 -3.40 3.93 -13.97
C THR A 69 -3.65 3.41 -15.36
N ASN A 70 -4.23 2.22 -15.53
CA ASN A 70 -4.42 1.63 -16.84
C ASN A 70 -5.88 1.67 -17.29
N GLU A 71 -6.21 2.67 -18.12
CA GLU A 71 -7.56 2.84 -18.69
C GLU A 71 -8.01 1.67 -19.58
N GLN A 72 -7.09 0.88 -20.07
CA GLN A 72 -7.38 -0.28 -20.93
C GLN A 72 -7.47 -1.59 -20.13
N ALA A 73 -7.10 -1.57 -18.83
CA ALA A 73 -7.18 -2.75 -18.00
C ALA A 73 -8.64 -3.10 -17.71
N SER A 74 -9.11 -4.16 -18.32
CA SER A 74 -10.49 -4.66 -18.19
C SER A 74 -10.58 -5.86 -17.25
N GLY A 75 -9.45 -6.38 -16.77
CA GLY A 75 -9.44 -7.51 -15.85
C GLY A 75 -8.05 -7.77 -15.26
N ILE A 76 -8.06 -8.35 -14.07
CA ILE A 76 -6.87 -8.74 -13.34
C ILE A 76 -7.05 -10.19 -12.93
N MET A 77 -6.10 -11.04 -13.31
CA MET A 77 -6.07 -12.46 -12.95
C MET A 77 -4.83 -12.74 -12.12
N HIS A 78 -5.01 -12.97 -10.83
CA HIS A 78 -3.90 -13.35 -9.95
C HIS A 78 -3.59 -14.84 -10.13
N PHE A 79 -2.33 -15.17 -10.32
CA PHE A 79 -1.88 -16.56 -10.41
C PHE A 79 -1.22 -17.01 -9.11
N ALA A 80 -1.87 -17.85 -8.32
CA ALA A 80 -3.22 -18.39 -8.50
C ALA A 80 -3.99 -18.23 -7.19
N TYR A 81 -5.34 -18.15 -7.27
CA TYR A 81 -6.18 -17.97 -6.09
C TYR A 81 -5.95 -19.02 -4.99
N MET A 82 -5.49 -20.22 -5.33
CA MET A 82 -5.12 -21.27 -4.37
C MET A 82 -4.06 -20.80 -3.36
N THR A 83 -3.19 -19.89 -3.77
CA THR A 83 -2.14 -19.32 -2.90
C THR A 83 -2.67 -18.29 -1.90
N TRP A 84 -3.96 -17.98 -1.96
CA TRP A 84 -4.61 -17.06 -1.01
C TRP A 84 -5.09 -17.76 0.27
N PHE A 85 -5.02 -19.09 0.30
CA PHE A 85 -5.63 -19.87 1.35
C PHE A 85 -4.68 -20.90 1.93
N ARG A 86 -4.74 -21.00 3.26
CA ARG A 86 -4.24 -22.17 3.96
C ARG A 86 -5.23 -23.31 3.80
N GLN A 87 -4.73 -24.53 3.68
CA GLN A 87 -5.56 -25.74 3.51
C GLN A 87 -6.54 -25.62 2.33
N CYS A 88 -6.06 -25.08 1.21
CA CYS A 88 -6.88 -24.80 0.03
C CYS A 88 -7.54 -26.04 -0.60
N TYR A 89 -7.09 -27.24 -0.25
CA TYR A 89 -7.67 -28.52 -0.68
C TYR A 89 -8.68 -29.12 0.32
N ASP A 90 -8.82 -28.51 1.48
CA ASP A 90 -9.76 -28.93 2.52
C ASP A 90 -10.82 -27.86 2.75
N HIS A 91 -11.96 -28.02 2.04
CA HIS A 91 -13.04 -27.04 2.08
C HIS A 91 -13.74 -26.89 3.44
N GLN A 92 -13.48 -27.77 4.41
CA GLN A 92 -14.00 -27.63 5.78
C GLN A 92 -13.07 -26.77 6.68
N ASN A 93 -11.77 -26.75 6.35
CA ASN A 93 -10.74 -26.08 7.16
C ASN A 93 -10.00 -24.98 6.42
N ILE A 94 -10.48 -24.60 5.23
CA ILE A 94 -9.87 -23.53 4.44
C ILE A 94 -9.83 -22.21 5.21
N GLN A 95 -8.67 -21.55 5.25
CA GLN A 95 -8.44 -20.29 5.95
C GLN A 95 -7.80 -19.28 5.00
N PRO A 96 -8.31 -18.04 4.89
CA PRO A 96 -7.71 -17.04 4.03
C PRO A 96 -6.38 -16.53 4.59
N TYR A 97 -5.41 -16.37 3.71
CA TYR A 97 -4.18 -15.61 3.97
C TYR A 97 -4.42 -14.10 3.80
N PRO A 98 -3.52 -13.23 4.30
CA PRO A 98 -3.64 -11.77 4.14
C PRO A 98 -3.88 -11.31 2.70
N THR A 99 -3.35 -12.03 1.71
CA THR A 99 -3.52 -11.74 0.27
C THR A 99 -4.98 -11.78 -0.18
N TYR A 100 -5.79 -12.68 0.38
CA TYR A 100 -7.24 -12.71 0.09
C TYR A 100 -7.90 -11.37 0.44
N TYR A 101 -7.63 -10.84 1.63
CA TYR A 101 -8.22 -9.57 2.07
C TYR A 101 -7.68 -8.37 1.29
N ALA A 102 -6.42 -8.40 0.88
CA ALA A 102 -5.85 -7.37 0.02
C ALA A 102 -6.54 -7.33 -1.35
N MET A 103 -6.74 -8.50 -1.95
CA MET A 103 -7.47 -8.61 -3.22
C MET A 103 -8.94 -8.23 -3.07
N GLN A 104 -9.61 -8.63 -1.99
CA GLN A 104 -10.99 -8.23 -1.72
C GLN A 104 -11.12 -6.70 -1.66
N ARG A 105 -10.17 -6.01 -1.01
CA ARG A 105 -10.15 -4.54 -0.98
C ARG A 105 -9.86 -3.94 -2.35
N ALA A 106 -8.84 -4.45 -3.05
CA ALA A 106 -8.43 -3.93 -4.35
C ALA A 106 -9.49 -4.15 -5.44
N MET A 107 -10.35 -5.16 -5.31
CA MET A 107 -11.37 -5.53 -6.28
C MET A 107 -12.80 -5.07 -5.92
N GLN A 108 -12.94 -4.14 -4.97
CA GLN A 108 -14.24 -3.52 -4.69
C GLN A 108 -14.80 -2.90 -5.98
N PRO A 109 -16.11 -3.04 -6.28
CA PRO A 109 -16.74 -2.45 -7.47
C PRO A 109 -16.50 -0.95 -7.58
N VAL A 110 -16.72 -0.21 -6.49
CA VAL A 110 -16.20 1.14 -6.33
C VAL A 110 -14.94 1.06 -5.49
N LEU A 111 -13.82 1.55 -5.99
CA LEU A 111 -12.55 1.50 -5.29
C LEU A 111 -12.09 2.91 -4.93
N VAL A 112 -11.90 3.19 -3.62
CA VAL A 112 -11.11 4.31 -3.15
C VAL A 112 -9.66 3.86 -2.93
N SER A 113 -8.69 4.52 -3.58
CA SER A 113 -7.29 4.07 -3.58
C SER A 113 -6.31 5.22 -3.50
N ALA A 114 -5.36 5.13 -2.56
CA ALA A 114 -4.28 6.10 -2.41
C ALA A 114 -3.04 5.68 -3.21
N GLU A 115 -2.47 6.61 -3.95
CA GLU A 115 -1.18 6.45 -4.64
C GLU A 115 -0.05 6.85 -3.67
N LEU A 116 0.58 5.88 -3.03
CA LEU A 116 1.60 6.11 -2.02
C LEU A 116 2.98 5.71 -2.52
N TRP A 117 3.81 6.70 -2.87
CA TRP A 117 5.22 6.50 -3.25
C TRP A 117 6.16 6.38 -2.05
N GLY A 118 5.77 6.94 -0.92
CA GLY A 118 6.49 6.86 0.35
C GLY A 118 5.51 6.55 1.48
N ARG A 119 5.93 5.70 2.41
CA ARG A 119 5.12 5.30 3.58
C ARG A 119 5.80 5.63 4.91
N ASN A 120 6.95 6.29 4.85
CA ASN A 120 7.69 6.76 6.01
C ASN A 120 7.66 8.30 6.00
N LEU A 121 7.11 8.90 7.06
CA LEU A 121 6.91 10.36 7.15
C LEU A 121 7.32 10.85 8.53
N TYR A 122 7.62 12.13 8.60
CA TYR A 122 7.84 12.80 9.89
C TYR A 122 6.56 13.39 10.46
N ALA A 123 6.54 13.55 11.77
CA ALA A 123 5.47 14.23 12.48
C ALA A 123 5.22 15.62 11.89
N GLY A 124 3.93 15.94 11.63
CA GLY A 124 3.49 17.19 11.02
C GLY A 124 3.77 17.35 9.52
N GLU A 125 4.37 16.35 8.88
CA GLU A 125 4.62 16.36 7.44
C GLU A 125 3.30 16.23 6.65
N LYS A 126 3.24 16.89 5.49
CA LYS A 126 2.14 16.72 4.56
C LYS A 126 2.32 15.41 3.79
N LEU A 127 1.29 14.59 3.74
CA LEU A 127 1.26 13.41 2.87
C LEU A 127 1.01 13.85 1.43
N HIS A 128 2.03 13.69 0.58
CA HIS A 128 1.91 13.90 -0.86
C HIS A 128 1.33 12.65 -1.50
N THR A 129 0.05 12.68 -1.81
CA THR A 129 -0.68 11.54 -2.39
C THR A 129 -1.79 12.02 -3.31
N ARG A 130 -2.12 11.19 -4.29
CA ARG A 130 -3.38 11.25 -5.01
C ARG A 130 -4.30 10.17 -4.48
N ILE A 131 -5.54 10.54 -4.18
CA ILE A 131 -6.56 9.56 -3.85
C ILE A 131 -7.48 9.44 -5.05
N TYR A 132 -7.54 8.23 -5.58
CA TYR A 132 -8.37 7.87 -6.73
C TYR A 132 -9.70 7.28 -6.28
N VAL A 133 -10.72 7.51 -7.08
CA VAL A 133 -11.95 6.73 -7.09
C VAL A 133 -12.10 6.11 -8.46
N VAL A 134 -12.20 4.79 -8.49
CA VAL A 134 -12.46 3.98 -9.70
C VAL A 134 -13.90 3.49 -9.59
N ASN A 135 -14.70 3.73 -10.63
CA ASN A 135 -16.12 3.40 -10.64
C ASN A 135 -16.43 2.26 -11.60
N ASP A 136 -16.38 1.04 -11.10
CA ASP A 136 -16.79 -0.18 -11.80
C ASP A 136 -18.05 -0.77 -11.14
N ASN A 137 -18.98 0.10 -10.66
CA ASN A 137 -20.12 -0.37 -9.86
C ASN A 137 -21.01 -1.32 -10.68
N GLU A 138 -21.65 -2.28 -9.99
CA GLU A 138 -22.45 -3.33 -10.58
C GLU A 138 -23.77 -2.82 -11.21
N GLU A 139 -24.21 -1.62 -10.82
CA GLU A 139 -25.42 -0.99 -11.33
C GLU A 139 -25.21 -0.30 -12.69
N GLY A 140 -23.97 -0.15 -13.15
CA GLY A 140 -23.64 0.51 -14.41
C GLY A 140 -23.94 2.00 -14.43
N ARG A 141 -23.84 2.69 -13.28
CA ARG A 141 -24.20 4.09 -13.13
C ARG A 141 -23.02 5.00 -12.79
N ASP A 142 -23.17 6.26 -13.11
CA ASP A 142 -22.27 7.30 -12.64
C ASP A 142 -22.40 7.47 -11.12
N LEU A 143 -21.29 7.78 -10.45
CA LEU A 143 -21.30 8.25 -9.07
C LEU A 143 -21.58 9.76 -9.05
N LYS A 144 -22.46 10.16 -8.16
CA LYS A 144 -22.65 11.58 -7.82
C LYS A 144 -21.43 12.08 -7.03
N PRO A 145 -21.32 13.40 -6.79
CA PRO A 145 -20.31 13.89 -5.85
C PRO A 145 -20.38 13.12 -4.51
N THR A 146 -19.23 12.67 -4.05
CA THR A 146 -19.10 11.83 -2.85
C THR A 146 -18.32 12.55 -1.76
N SER A 147 -18.42 12.06 -0.53
CA SER A 147 -17.61 12.51 0.60
C SER A 147 -16.54 11.48 0.89
N LEU A 148 -15.27 11.91 0.91
CA LEU A 148 -14.12 11.11 1.30
C LEU A 148 -13.71 11.49 2.73
N ALA A 149 -13.98 10.62 3.68
CA ALA A 149 -13.43 10.73 5.03
C ALA A 149 -12.08 9.99 5.10
N TRP A 150 -11.10 10.62 5.76
CA TRP A 150 -9.82 10.02 6.04
C TRP A 150 -9.47 10.12 7.52
N SER A 151 -8.72 9.14 8.01
CA SER A 151 -8.18 9.18 9.38
C SER A 151 -6.83 8.49 9.45
N ILE A 152 -5.96 9.04 10.31
CA ILE A 152 -4.71 8.40 10.73
C ILE A 152 -4.97 7.79 12.10
N VAL A 153 -4.83 6.47 12.20
CA VAL A 153 -5.07 5.74 13.46
C VAL A 153 -3.82 4.97 13.87
N ASP A 154 -3.58 4.85 15.17
CA ASP A 154 -2.52 4.00 15.71
C ASP A 154 -2.93 2.52 15.75
N GLU A 155 -2.04 1.66 16.24
CA GLU A 155 -2.27 0.21 16.35
C GLU A 155 -3.43 -0.16 17.29
N THR A 156 -3.84 0.76 18.17
CA THR A 156 -5.00 0.59 19.07
C THR A 156 -6.30 1.09 18.44
N ASN A 157 -6.26 1.55 17.18
CA ASN A 157 -7.33 2.25 16.46
C ASN A 157 -7.71 3.62 17.06
N LYS A 158 -6.87 4.23 17.89
CA LYS A 158 -7.05 5.60 18.33
C LYS A 158 -6.78 6.55 17.17
N VAL A 159 -7.72 7.47 16.93
CA VAL A 159 -7.58 8.49 15.88
C VAL A 159 -6.58 9.55 16.34
N LEU A 160 -5.53 9.76 15.55
CA LEU A 160 -4.49 10.77 15.77
C LEU A 160 -4.71 12.02 14.92
N ALA A 161 -5.30 11.85 13.73
CA ALA A 161 -5.71 12.94 12.84
C ALA A 161 -6.86 12.46 11.94
N SER A 162 -7.71 13.36 11.49
CA SER A 162 -8.80 13.04 10.57
C SER A 162 -9.27 14.26 9.80
N GLY A 163 -9.96 14.04 8.69
CA GLY A 163 -10.57 15.08 7.89
C GLY A 163 -11.54 14.51 6.87
N THR A 164 -12.14 15.41 6.12
CA THR A 164 -13.11 15.07 5.07
C THR A 164 -12.86 15.96 3.86
N GLU A 165 -12.90 15.37 2.68
CA GLU A 165 -12.77 16.04 1.39
C GLU A 165 -14.01 15.77 0.53
N GLN A 166 -14.35 16.72 -0.34
CA GLN A 166 -15.37 16.49 -1.37
C GLN A 166 -14.71 15.86 -2.59
N PHE A 167 -15.31 14.80 -3.09
CA PHE A 167 -14.86 14.14 -4.28
C PHE A 167 -15.85 14.39 -5.44
N PRO A 168 -15.37 14.73 -6.65
CA PRO A 168 -16.26 15.02 -7.78
C PRO A 168 -17.01 13.76 -8.24
N ALA A 169 -18.06 13.97 -9.03
CA ALA A 169 -18.75 12.88 -9.71
C ALA A 169 -17.78 12.06 -10.59
N VAL A 170 -17.94 10.74 -10.61
CA VAL A 170 -17.13 9.80 -11.40
C VAL A 170 -18.03 9.00 -12.32
N GLU A 171 -17.78 9.09 -13.61
CA GLU A 171 -18.54 8.37 -14.63
C GLU A 171 -18.36 6.85 -14.48
N TYR A 172 -19.32 6.09 -14.96
CA TYR A 172 -19.21 4.63 -15.03
C TYR A 172 -18.02 4.20 -15.89
N TYR A 173 -17.25 3.24 -15.45
CA TYR A 173 -15.92 2.88 -15.95
C TYR A 173 -14.89 4.01 -15.92
N GLY A 174 -15.22 5.09 -15.24
CA GLY A 174 -14.35 6.23 -15.07
C GLY A 174 -13.45 6.11 -13.83
N ARG A 175 -12.45 6.97 -13.82
CA ARG A 175 -11.57 7.19 -12.66
C ARG A 175 -11.23 8.66 -12.55
N LYS A 176 -11.19 9.15 -11.35
CA LYS A 176 -10.73 10.52 -11.05
C LYS A 176 -9.89 10.48 -9.80
N TYR A 177 -9.12 11.52 -9.56
CA TYR A 177 -8.37 11.69 -8.32
C TYR A 177 -8.48 13.10 -7.79
N ILE A 178 -8.18 13.24 -6.51
CA ILE A 178 -7.94 14.49 -5.82
C ILE A 178 -6.57 14.42 -5.13
N GLU A 179 -5.99 15.59 -4.84
CA GLU A 179 -4.79 15.72 -4.01
C GLU A 179 -5.21 16.31 -2.66
N PRO A 180 -5.55 15.47 -1.67
CA PRO A 180 -6.11 15.93 -0.42
C PRO A 180 -5.05 16.63 0.45
N ASN A 181 -5.51 17.50 1.35
CA ASN A 181 -4.63 18.18 2.28
C ASN A 181 -4.51 17.39 3.60
N ILE A 182 -3.80 16.23 3.54
CA ILE A 182 -3.60 15.37 4.70
C ILE A 182 -2.27 15.73 5.38
N HIS A 183 -2.32 16.12 6.65
CA HIS A 183 -1.14 16.32 7.49
C HIS A 183 -1.02 15.23 8.53
N MET A 184 0.20 14.73 8.71
CA MET A 184 0.50 13.79 9.78
C MET A 184 0.37 14.49 11.13
N PRO A 185 -0.01 13.76 12.20
CA PRO A 185 -0.08 14.32 13.55
C PRO A 185 1.30 14.88 13.96
N SER A 186 1.30 16.09 14.54
CA SER A 186 2.53 16.76 14.99
C SER A 186 3.08 16.15 16.28
N ASN A 187 2.20 15.57 17.11
CA ASN A 187 2.59 14.93 18.38
C ASN A 187 2.43 13.41 18.24
N LEU A 188 3.53 12.69 18.38
CA LEU A 188 3.54 11.24 18.38
C LEU A 188 3.72 10.68 19.79
N PRO A 189 3.07 9.56 20.14
CA PRO A 189 3.19 8.93 21.46
C PRO A 189 4.57 8.32 21.71
N ALA A 190 5.36 8.06 20.66
CA ALA A 190 6.71 7.52 20.72
C ALA A 190 7.57 8.13 19.61
N ASP A 191 8.89 7.84 19.61
CA ASP A 191 9.83 8.36 18.62
C ASP A 191 9.49 7.89 17.20
N LYS A 192 8.98 6.66 17.08
CA LYS A 192 8.36 6.13 15.86
C LYS A 192 7.09 5.37 16.19
N VAL A 193 6.12 5.44 15.31
CA VAL A 193 4.80 4.83 15.49
C VAL A 193 4.30 4.26 14.15
N ASN A 194 3.89 3.00 14.15
CA ASN A 194 3.12 2.47 13.03
C ASN A 194 1.69 2.99 13.11
N VAL A 195 1.21 3.49 12.02
CA VAL A 195 -0.17 4.00 11.90
C VAL A 195 -0.81 3.48 10.63
N LYS A 196 -2.12 3.62 10.53
CA LYS A 196 -2.88 3.35 9.31
C LYS A 196 -3.56 4.62 8.82
N LEU A 197 -3.42 4.92 7.54
CA LEU A 197 -4.31 5.81 6.82
C LEU A 197 -5.55 4.99 6.46
N LYS A 198 -6.71 5.35 7.00
CA LYS A 198 -8.00 4.78 6.64
C LYS A 198 -8.77 5.75 5.77
N LEU A 199 -9.37 5.22 4.70
CA LEU A 199 -10.20 5.96 3.74
C LEU A 199 -11.61 5.38 3.74
N THR A 200 -12.61 6.23 3.73
CA THR A 200 -14.03 5.85 3.58
C THR A 200 -14.71 6.79 2.60
N LEU A 201 -15.22 6.24 1.52
CA LEU A 201 -15.96 6.96 0.49
C LEU A 201 -17.46 6.74 0.69
N THR A 202 -18.24 7.83 0.76
CA THR A 202 -19.69 7.76 0.94
C THR A 202 -20.43 8.59 -0.13
N GLU A 203 -21.55 8.08 -0.61
CA GLU A 203 -22.50 8.79 -1.46
C GLU A 203 -23.84 8.88 -0.73
N SER A 204 -24.32 10.10 -0.50
CA SER A 204 -25.60 10.31 0.19
C SER A 204 -25.74 9.56 1.53
N GLY A 205 -24.65 9.44 2.28
CA GLY A 205 -24.60 8.75 3.57
C GLY A 205 -24.40 7.22 3.50
N VAL A 206 -24.36 6.64 2.30
CA VAL A 206 -24.10 5.21 2.10
C VAL A 206 -22.61 5.01 1.82
N THR A 207 -21.97 4.10 2.54
CA THR A 207 -20.56 3.72 2.29
C THR A 207 -20.46 2.93 1.00
N LEU A 208 -19.66 3.44 0.05
CA LEU A 208 -19.40 2.79 -1.23
C LEU A 208 -18.10 1.98 -1.21
N SER A 209 -17.08 2.48 -0.53
CA SER A 209 -15.75 1.88 -0.53
C SER A 209 -14.97 2.25 0.72
N GLN A 210 -14.13 1.34 1.18
CA GLN A 210 -13.19 1.55 2.27
C GLN A 210 -11.83 0.96 1.93
N ASN A 211 -10.75 1.64 2.33
CA ASN A 211 -9.39 1.13 2.17
C ASN A 211 -8.50 1.56 3.34
N GLU A 212 -7.38 0.87 3.53
CA GLU A 212 -6.41 1.21 4.57
C GLU A 212 -4.98 0.93 4.12
N TYR A 213 -4.05 1.78 4.57
CA TYR A 213 -2.63 1.72 4.22
C TYR A 213 -1.76 1.90 5.46
N GLY A 214 -0.80 1.00 5.65
CA GLY A 214 0.20 1.13 6.70
C GLY A 214 1.19 2.26 6.39
N LEU A 215 1.49 3.09 7.40
CA LEU A 215 2.49 4.14 7.36
C LEU A 215 3.37 4.05 8.61
N LEU A 216 4.61 4.48 8.52
CA LEU A 216 5.51 4.67 9.65
C LEU A 216 5.72 6.16 9.88
N LEU A 217 5.42 6.64 11.06
CA LEU A 217 5.69 8.02 11.46
C LEU A 217 6.85 8.08 12.44
N ALA A 218 7.76 9.06 12.24
CA ALA A 218 8.87 9.33 13.15
C ALA A 218 8.83 10.79 13.62
N ARG A 219 9.36 11.08 14.80
CA ARG A 219 9.56 12.46 15.25
C ARG A 219 10.59 13.16 14.38
N LYS A 220 10.45 14.47 14.18
CA LYS A 220 11.39 15.26 13.38
C LYS A 220 12.81 15.24 13.93
N GLU A 221 12.94 15.11 15.23
CA GLU A 221 14.24 15.03 15.93
C GLU A 221 15.06 13.81 15.48
N TRP A 222 14.45 12.80 14.92
CA TRP A 222 15.13 11.66 14.30
C TRP A 222 15.87 12.04 13.01
N ASN A 223 15.45 13.13 12.34
CA ASN A 223 16.15 13.67 11.18
C ASN A 223 17.40 14.48 11.57
N ILE A 224 17.51 14.88 12.81
CA ILE A 224 18.69 15.57 13.30
C ILE A 224 19.71 14.47 13.63
N GLY A 225 20.39 14.01 12.59
CA GLY A 225 21.63 13.28 12.76
C GLY A 225 22.54 14.17 13.61
N GLN A 226 22.73 13.84 14.87
CA GLN A 226 23.81 14.40 15.67
C GLN A 226 25.13 13.89 15.11
N VAL A 227 25.46 14.33 13.91
CA VAL A 227 26.85 14.34 13.48
C VAL A 227 27.49 15.37 14.37
N THR A 228 28.00 14.91 15.52
CA THR A 228 28.79 15.75 16.39
C THR A 228 29.84 16.43 15.52
N ALA A 229 29.87 17.76 15.56
CA ALA A 229 30.70 18.64 14.74
C ALA A 229 32.22 18.37 14.81
N SER A 230 32.65 17.33 15.49
CA SER A 230 34.05 16.93 15.70
C SER A 230 34.57 15.94 14.61
N LYS A 231 33.75 15.39 13.75
CA LYS A 231 34.22 14.46 12.73
C LYS A 231 34.07 15.06 11.34
N LYS A 232 35.20 15.14 10.61
CA LYS A 232 35.19 15.45 9.19
C LYS A 232 34.80 14.18 8.43
N ILE A 233 33.75 14.26 7.63
CA ILE A 233 33.32 13.18 6.75
C ILE A 233 33.93 13.43 5.38
N LEU A 234 34.85 12.57 4.94
CA LEU A 234 35.32 12.54 3.57
C LEU A 234 34.41 11.60 2.75
N LEU A 235 33.72 12.15 1.77
CA LEU A 235 32.86 11.39 0.89
C LEU A 235 33.61 11.07 -0.43
N LEU A 236 33.83 9.78 -0.69
CA LEU A 236 34.22 9.29 -1.98
C LEU A 236 32.95 8.85 -2.72
N ASP A 237 32.34 9.81 -3.44
CA ASP A 237 31.01 9.65 -4.01
C ASP A 237 31.05 8.86 -5.33
N LYS A 238 31.02 7.55 -5.23
CA LYS A 238 30.90 6.65 -6.39
C LYS A 238 29.45 6.44 -6.82
N ASP A 239 28.48 6.57 -5.88
CA ASP A 239 27.09 6.16 -6.07
C ASP A 239 26.08 7.29 -5.75
N HIS A 240 26.48 8.55 -5.91
CA HIS A 240 25.63 9.73 -5.65
C HIS A 240 25.13 9.87 -4.20
N MET A 241 25.86 9.34 -3.23
CA MET A 241 25.54 9.43 -1.81
C MET A 241 25.48 10.87 -1.30
N LYS A 242 26.17 11.80 -1.99
CA LYS A 242 26.15 13.23 -1.66
C LYS A 242 24.72 13.79 -1.64
N VAL A 243 23.88 13.42 -2.60
CA VAL A 243 22.47 13.85 -2.66
C VAL A 243 21.71 13.41 -1.40
N THR A 244 21.96 12.21 -0.93
CA THR A 244 21.35 11.69 0.30
C THR A 244 21.86 12.42 1.53
N LEU A 245 23.16 12.69 1.62
CA LEU A 245 23.74 13.40 2.74
C LEU A 245 23.30 14.87 2.78
N ASP A 246 23.21 15.53 1.64
CA ASP A 246 22.69 16.90 1.53
C ASP A 246 21.20 16.95 1.96
N PHE A 247 20.40 15.96 1.57
CA PHE A 247 19.00 15.84 1.99
C PHE A 247 18.87 15.64 3.52
N LEU A 248 19.83 14.98 4.12
CA LEU A 248 19.88 14.73 5.56
C LEU A 248 20.59 15.86 6.36
N ASP A 249 20.96 16.97 5.71
CA ASP A 249 21.72 18.08 6.32
C ASP A 249 23.07 17.62 6.94
N ILE A 250 23.68 16.59 6.38
CA ILE A 250 24.96 16.05 6.83
C ILE A 250 26.08 16.67 6.00
N ALA A 251 26.86 17.56 6.62
CA ALA A 251 28.00 18.19 5.95
C ALA A 251 29.09 17.16 5.64
N CYS A 252 29.51 17.09 4.38
CA CYS A 252 30.63 16.26 3.89
C CYS A 252 31.56 17.09 3.01
N GLN A 253 32.84 16.69 2.95
CA GLN A 253 33.87 17.27 2.09
C GLN A 253 34.27 16.29 1.01
#